data_f1459d3011d500466c3fe9211bee39bf
#
_entry.id   f1459d3011d500466c3fe9211bee39bf
#
_cell.length_a   1.000
_cell.length_b   1.000
_cell.length_c   1.000
_cell.angle_alpha   90.00
_cell.angle_beta   90.00
_cell.angle_gamma   90.00
#
_symmetry.space_group_name_H-M   'P 1'
#
loop_
_entity.id
_entity.type
_entity.pdbx_description
1 polymer ?
#
loop_
_entity_poly.entity_id
_entity_poly.type
_entity_poly.pdbx_seq_one_letter_code
_entity_poly.pdbx_strand_id
1 'polypeptide(L)'
;MNETIKTQLGHRTIREFKDQAIPQADLEKLFDVINMTASSNGMQNSSVIRVTDQKIKDQLAEIGLQEYMRRAPELLIFIVDLYRNYHIAKEMKNENNIMIGFDKFMQGFTDACLAAQNFVVGAESMGYGANYFGNIHNNTKKVIELLDLPKYTFPVVGVGIGIPNQDPQLKPRMPMELKMFENGYKKFDSYLDAIKDYDEVMQTYYDLRDANNRVDAFSTQILKKQGSIISNREEMYQAFVDQGFIINK
;
A
#
# COMPACT_ATOMS: atom_id res chain seq x y z
N MET A 1 27.82 -5.88 -0.01
CA MET A 1 26.44 -5.32 0.04
C MET A 1 26.05 -5.24 1.50
N ASN A 2 25.55 -4.11 1.96
CA ASN A 2 25.09 -3.98 3.35
C ASN A 2 23.72 -4.66 3.56
N GLU A 3 23.33 -4.89 4.82
CA GLU A 3 22.13 -5.64 5.15
C GLU A 3 20.82 -4.96 4.67
N THR A 4 20.76 -3.63 4.71
CA THR A 4 19.59 -2.87 4.22
C THR A 4 19.33 -3.15 2.73
N ILE A 5 20.38 -3.07 1.91
CA ILE A 5 20.26 -3.33 0.47
C ILE A 5 19.90 -4.80 0.21
N LYS A 6 20.47 -5.74 0.97
CA LYS A 6 20.10 -7.16 0.86
C LYS A 6 18.62 -7.37 1.16
N THR A 7 18.10 -6.78 2.23
CA THR A 7 16.70 -6.83 2.61
C THR A 7 15.82 -6.30 1.46
N GLN A 8 16.12 -5.11 0.96
CA GLN A 8 15.32 -4.49 -0.11
C GLN A 8 15.32 -5.29 -1.42
N LEU A 9 16.49 -5.83 -1.81
CA LEU A 9 16.61 -6.67 -3.02
C LEU A 9 16.00 -8.07 -2.84
N GLY A 10 15.92 -8.54 -1.59
CA GLY A 10 15.31 -9.82 -1.23
C GLY A 10 13.81 -9.76 -1.01
N HIS A 11 13.16 -8.60 -1.15
CA HIS A 11 11.73 -8.42 -0.87
C HIS A 11 10.85 -9.45 -1.59
N ARG A 12 10.01 -10.14 -0.81
CA ARG A 12 9.00 -11.09 -1.28
C ARG A 12 7.68 -10.84 -0.55
N THR A 13 6.60 -10.83 -1.28
CA THR A 13 5.27 -10.72 -0.67
C THR A 13 4.92 -12.02 0.07
N ILE A 14 4.77 -11.95 1.39
CA ILE A 14 4.38 -13.06 2.26
C ILE A 14 2.90 -12.96 2.57
N ARG A 15 2.13 -14.00 2.28
CA ARG A 15 0.67 -14.07 2.49
C ARG A 15 0.26 -15.09 3.53
N GLU A 16 1.14 -16.03 3.85
CA GLU A 16 0.93 -17.00 4.92
C GLU A 16 1.93 -16.76 6.05
N PHE A 17 1.40 -16.64 7.24
CA PHE A 17 2.15 -16.38 8.46
C PHE A 17 1.97 -17.53 9.45
N LYS A 18 2.94 -17.73 10.32
CA LYS A 18 2.78 -18.60 11.47
C LYS A 18 1.76 -18.00 12.44
N ASP A 19 0.99 -18.85 13.11
CA ASP A 19 0.09 -18.44 14.19
C ASP A 19 0.92 -18.13 15.45
N GLN A 20 1.61 -17.00 15.38
CA GLN A 20 2.49 -16.51 16.45
C GLN A 20 2.48 -15.00 16.45
N ALA A 21 2.23 -14.41 17.61
CA ALA A 21 2.27 -12.97 17.81
C ALA A 21 3.68 -12.42 17.61
N ILE A 22 3.79 -11.21 17.09
CA ILE A 22 5.03 -10.44 17.06
C ILE A 22 5.28 -9.89 18.48
N PRO A 23 6.51 -10.00 19.03
CA PRO A 23 6.85 -9.44 20.33
C PRO A 23 6.57 -7.93 20.38
N GLN A 24 5.99 -7.47 21.49
CA GLN A 24 5.64 -6.05 21.67
C GLN A 24 6.84 -5.11 21.48
N ALA A 25 8.01 -5.50 21.99
CA ALA A 25 9.25 -4.72 21.83
C ALA A 25 9.70 -4.55 20.36
N ASP A 26 9.34 -5.50 19.49
CA ASP A 26 9.64 -5.39 18.06
C ASP A 26 8.61 -4.51 17.35
N LEU A 27 7.34 -4.59 17.75
CA LEU A 27 6.30 -3.68 17.26
C LEU A 27 6.61 -2.22 17.62
N GLU A 28 7.08 -1.94 18.84
CA GLU A 28 7.47 -0.60 19.26
C GLU A 28 8.58 -0.03 18.37
N LYS A 29 9.63 -0.82 18.08
CA LYS A 29 10.67 -0.39 17.13
C LYS A 29 10.12 -0.11 15.74
N LEU A 30 9.17 -0.93 15.26
CA LEU A 30 8.55 -0.74 13.96
C LEU A 30 7.65 0.50 13.93
N PHE A 31 6.99 0.84 15.03
CA PHE A 31 6.23 2.09 15.15
C PHE A 31 7.15 3.31 15.19
N ASP A 32 8.32 3.20 15.83
CA ASP A 32 9.35 4.24 15.77
C ASP A 32 9.87 4.44 14.33
N VAL A 33 10.04 3.36 13.56
CA VAL A 33 10.42 3.43 12.14
C VAL A 33 9.34 4.18 11.32
N ILE A 34 8.04 3.93 11.58
CA ILE A 34 6.96 4.71 10.97
C ILE A 34 7.11 6.19 11.32
N ASN A 35 7.29 6.49 12.61
CA ASN A 35 7.37 7.87 13.12
C ASN A 35 8.58 8.64 12.55
N MET A 36 9.67 7.95 12.25
CA MET A 36 10.90 8.55 11.67
C MET A 36 10.87 8.66 10.15
N THR A 37 9.75 8.35 9.51
CA THR A 37 9.60 8.49 8.07
C THR A 37 9.54 9.97 7.67
N ALA A 38 10.18 10.30 6.55
CA ALA A 38 10.10 11.64 5.98
C ALA A 38 8.65 12.00 5.63
N SER A 39 8.26 13.24 5.88
CA SER A 39 6.94 13.78 5.55
C SER A 39 7.01 15.10 4.81
N SER A 40 6.02 15.37 3.98
CA SER A 40 5.93 16.58 3.16
C SER A 40 5.87 17.83 4.05
N ASN A 41 6.86 18.73 3.90
CA ASN A 41 6.99 19.95 4.67
C ASN A 41 6.98 19.78 6.20
N GLY A 42 7.22 18.59 6.71
CA GLY A 42 7.13 18.28 8.13
C GLY A 42 5.71 18.30 8.70
N MET A 43 4.69 18.35 7.84
CA MET A 43 3.28 18.47 8.29
C MET A 43 2.67 17.16 8.75
N GLN A 44 3.31 16.01 8.50
CA GLN A 44 2.89 14.68 8.96
C GLN A 44 1.41 14.41 8.65
N ASN A 45 1.03 14.60 7.37
CA ASN A 45 -0.35 14.51 6.87
C ASN A 45 -0.85 13.06 6.70
N SER A 46 -0.28 12.13 7.44
CA SER A 46 -0.70 10.73 7.46
C SER A 46 -0.81 10.20 8.88
N SER A 47 -1.62 9.17 9.04
CA SER A 47 -1.76 8.41 10.29
C SER A 47 -1.87 6.92 9.99
N VAL A 48 -1.77 6.09 11.03
CA VAL A 48 -1.83 4.64 10.92
C VAL A 48 -2.84 4.09 11.91
N ILE A 49 -3.69 3.20 11.45
CA ILE A 49 -4.64 2.47 12.29
C ILE A 49 -4.15 1.02 12.41
N ARG A 50 -3.80 0.60 13.63
CA ARG A 50 -3.53 -0.79 13.94
C ARG A 50 -4.85 -1.52 14.16
N VAL A 51 -5.16 -2.49 13.31
CA VAL A 51 -6.40 -3.27 13.38
C VAL A 51 -6.16 -4.51 14.25
N THR A 52 -6.65 -4.49 15.47
CA THR A 52 -6.50 -5.59 16.44
C THR A 52 -7.79 -6.42 16.60
N ASP A 53 -8.95 -5.83 16.29
CA ASP A 53 -10.22 -6.53 16.34
C ASP A 53 -10.37 -7.51 15.17
N GLN A 54 -10.58 -8.78 15.48
CA GLN A 54 -10.71 -9.85 14.48
C GLN A 54 -11.92 -9.64 13.56
N LYS A 55 -13.03 -9.10 14.08
CA LYS A 55 -14.22 -8.83 13.27
C LYS A 55 -13.95 -7.76 12.20
N ILE A 56 -13.14 -6.75 12.53
CA ILE A 56 -12.72 -5.73 11.58
C ILE A 56 -11.78 -6.34 10.53
N LYS A 57 -10.81 -7.18 10.95
CA LYS A 57 -9.95 -7.92 10.01
C LYS A 57 -10.76 -8.78 9.04
N ASP A 58 -11.78 -9.49 9.55
CA ASP A 58 -12.64 -10.33 8.72
C ASP A 58 -13.40 -9.53 7.67
N GLN A 59 -13.99 -8.40 8.06
CA GLN A 59 -14.71 -7.53 7.13
C GLN A 59 -13.76 -6.88 6.10
N LEU A 60 -12.55 -6.48 6.49
CA LEU A 60 -11.54 -5.97 5.55
C LEU A 60 -11.12 -7.05 4.55
N ALA A 61 -10.97 -8.31 4.99
CA ALA A 61 -10.67 -9.44 4.12
C ALA A 61 -11.79 -9.71 3.11
N GLU A 62 -13.06 -9.61 3.52
CA GLU A 62 -14.22 -9.71 2.64
C GLU A 62 -14.26 -8.58 1.60
N ILE A 63 -14.05 -7.33 2.02
CA ILE A 63 -13.95 -6.19 1.09
C ILE A 63 -12.82 -6.42 0.08
N GLY A 64 -11.68 -6.88 0.58
CA GLY A 64 -10.49 -7.10 -0.21
C GLY A 64 -10.55 -8.34 -1.11
N LEU A 65 -11.49 -9.27 -0.87
CA LEU A 65 -11.51 -10.59 -1.50
C LEU A 65 -10.19 -11.36 -1.30
N GLN A 66 -9.59 -11.21 -0.11
CA GLN A 66 -8.30 -11.82 0.22
C GLN A 66 -8.31 -12.41 1.64
N GLU A 67 -8.58 -13.71 1.71
CA GLU A 67 -8.71 -14.47 2.97
C GLU A 67 -7.49 -14.37 3.89
N TYR A 68 -6.29 -14.27 3.33
CA TYR A 68 -5.06 -14.17 4.11
C TYR A 68 -4.91 -12.84 4.87
N MET A 69 -5.70 -11.79 4.54
CA MET A 69 -5.71 -10.54 5.30
C MET A 69 -6.19 -10.77 6.74
N ARG A 70 -7.23 -11.63 6.93
CA ARG A 70 -7.76 -11.92 8.28
C ARG A 70 -6.78 -12.67 9.17
N ARG A 71 -5.85 -13.43 8.56
CA ARG A 71 -4.83 -14.23 9.27
C ARG A 71 -3.53 -13.49 9.54
N ALA A 72 -3.37 -12.25 9.08
CA ALA A 72 -2.19 -11.48 9.39
C ALA A 72 -2.10 -11.21 10.91
N PRO A 73 -1.02 -11.63 11.60
CA PRO A 73 -0.84 -11.35 13.02
C PRO A 73 -0.99 -9.88 13.35
N GLU A 74 -0.34 -9.02 12.57
CA GLU A 74 -0.51 -7.58 12.62
C GLU A 74 -1.06 -7.05 11.30
N LEU A 75 -2.05 -6.16 11.39
CA LEU A 75 -2.63 -5.48 10.24
C LEU A 75 -2.69 -3.97 10.53
N LEU A 76 -2.05 -3.20 9.67
CA LEU A 76 -2.01 -1.74 9.75
C LEU A 76 -2.65 -1.14 8.50
N ILE A 77 -3.49 -0.11 8.69
CA ILE A 77 -4.05 0.68 7.59
C ILE A 77 -3.43 2.08 7.66
N PHE A 78 -2.69 2.43 6.62
CA PHE A 78 -2.10 3.75 6.45
C PHE A 78 -3.11 4.66 5.77
N ILE A 79 -3.29 5.86 6.31
CA ILE A 79 -4.33 6.78 5.87
C ILE A 79 -3.77 8.19 5.62
N VAL A 80 -4.38 8.93 4.71
CA VAL A 80 -4.29 10.39 4.70
C VAL A 80 -4.99 10.90 5.96
N ASP A 81 -4.38 11.82 6.68
CA ASP A 81 -4.94 12.46 7.86
C ASP A 81 -4.72 13.97 7.83
N LEU A 82 -5.64 14.67 7.20
CA LEU A 82 -5.71 16.14 7.23
C LEU A 82 -6.65 16.63 8.34
N TYR A 83 -7.42 15.74 8.96
CA TYR A 83 -8.35 16.07 10.05
C TYR A 83 -7.63 16.74 11.21
N ARG A 84 -6.55 16.14 11.67
CA ARG A 84 -5.74 16.67 12.79
C ARG A 84 -5.25 18.08 12.51
N ASN A 85 -4.59 18.30 11.38
CA ASN A 85 -4.00 19.60 11.04
C ASN A 85 -5.07 20.66 10.74
N TYR A 86 -6.20 20.25 10.15
CA TYR A 86 -7.36 21.14 9.97
C TYR A 86 -7.91 21.62 11.31
N HIS A 87 -8.08 20.76 12.29
CA HIS A 87 -8.59 21.12 13.61
C HIS A 87 -7.60 21.97 14.39
N ILE A 88 -6.30 21.69 14.34
CA ILE A 88 -5.25 22.56 14.93
C ILE A 88 -5.37 23.97 14.35
N ALA A 89 -5.48 24.10 13.02
CA ALA A 89 -5.62 25.40 12.37
C ALA A 89 -6.89 26.14 12.83
N LYS A 90 -8.01 25.42 12.96
CA LYS A 90 -9.28 25.99 13.49
C LYS A 90 -9.16 26.47 14.93
N GLU A 91 -8.56 25.71 15.81
CA GLU A 91 -8.32 26.11 17.20
C GLU A 91 -7.44 27.38 17.27
N MET A 92 -6.54 27.54 16.31
CA MET A 92 -5.75 28.77 16.13
C MET A 92 -6.52 29.89 15.41
N LYS A 93 -7.85 29.77 15.24
CA LYS A 93 -8.74 30.73 14.57
C LYS A 93 -8.40 31.00 13.11
N ASN A 94 -7.79 30.03 12.43
CA ASN A 94 -7.57 30.07 10.99
C ASN A 94 -8.74 29.37 10.27
N GLU A 95 -9.53 30.14 9.54
CA GLU A 95 -10.71 29.62 8.80
C GLU A 95 -10.36 29.25 7.34
N ASN A 96 -9.09 29.31 6.95
CA ASN A 96 -8.66 29.00 5.61
C ASN A 96 -8.73 27.47 5.34
N ASN A 97 -9.40 27.08 4.26
CA ASN A 97 -9.59 25.67 3.89
C ASN A 97 -8.43 25.08 3.06
N ILE A 98 -7.30 25.76 2.92
CA ILE A 98 -6.11 25.25 2.21
C ILE A 98 -5.66 23.89 2.76
N MET A 99 -5.82 23.66 4.06
CA MET A 99 -5.40 22.41 4.72
C MET A 99 -6.15 21.16 4.26
N ILE A 100 -7.28 21.30 3.59
CA ILE A 100 -8.09 20.19 3.08
C ILE A 100 -8.15 20.14 1.55
N GLY A 101 -7.29 20.92 0.88
CA GLY A 101 -7.17 20.96 -0.56
C GLY A 101 -6.49 19.71 -1.15
N PHE A 102 -6.68 19.51 -2.46
CA PHE A 102 -6.13 18.36 -3.19
C PHE A 102 -4.59 18.25 -3.08
N ASP A 103 -3.87 19.39 -3.10
CA ASP A 103 -2.41 19.38 -2.87
C ASP A 103 -2.03 18.73 -1.53
N LYS A 104 -2.73 19.08 -0.46
CA LYS A 104 -2.50 18.50 0.86
C LYS A 104 -2.89 17.02 0.93
N PHE A 105 -3.97 16.64 0.24
CA PHE A 105 -4.31 15.24 0.09
C PHE A 105 -3.18 14.45 -0.59
N MET A 106 -2.62 14.96 -1.69
CA MET A 106 -1.50 14.32 -2.38
C MET A 106 -0.25 14.22 -1.50
N GLN A 107 0.04 15.25 -0.70
CA GLN A 107 1.11 15.20 0.29
C GLN A 107 0.86 14.08 1.32
N GLY A 108 -0.34 14.03 1.92
CA GLY A 108 -0.70 13.00 2.88
C GLY A 108 -0.71 11.58 2.29
N PHE A 109 -1.14 11.44 1.04
CA PHE A 109 -1.09 10.15 0.33
C PHE A 109 0.35 9.68 0.13
N THR A 110 1.23 10.59 -0.27
CA THR A 110 2.66 10.29 -0.41
C THR A 110 3.29 9.93 0.94
N ASP A 111 3.02 10.70 1.99
CA ASP A 111 3.51 10.45 3.35
C ASP A 111 3.09 9.04 3.83
N ALA A 112 1.82 8.66 3.62
CA ALA A 112 1.30 7.34 3.98
C ALA A 112 2.01 6.21 3.21
N CYS A 113 2.27 6.37 1.92
CA CYS A 113 3.00 5.40 1.11
C CYS A 113 4.46 5.24 1.57
N LEU A 114 5.13 6.36 1.86
CA LEU A 114 6.51 6.34 2.37
C LEU A 114 6.58 5.64 3.74
N ALA A 115 5.65 5.95 4.65
CA ALA A 115 5.59 5.33 5.96
C ALA A 115 5.32 3.82 5.87
N ALA A 116 4.41 3.39 4.98
CA ALA A 116 4.13 1.99 4.74
C ALA A 116 5.36 1.24 4.20
N GLN A 117 6.09 1.82 3.24
CA GLN A 117 7.31 1.21 2.69
C GLN A 117 8.42 1.16 3.73
N ASN A 118 8.63 2.22 4.52
CA ASN A 118 9.64 2.24 5.57
C ASN A 118 9.35 1.17 6.64
N PHE A 119 8.09 1.05 7.07
CA PHE A 119 7.61 0.00 7.98
C PHE A 119 7.90 -1.41 7.44
N VAL A 120 7.62 -1.67 6.16
CA VAL A 120 7.87 -2.97 5.53
C VAL A 120 9.35 -3.30 5.50
N VAL A 121 10.21 -2.36 5.11
CA VAL A 121 11.68 -2.56 5.12
C VAL A 121 12.17 -2.84 6.54
N GLY A 122 11.67 -2.10 7.54
CA GLY A 122 11.96 -2.35 8.94
C GLY A 122 11.56 -3.77 9.37
N ALA A 123 10.32 -4.19 9.07
CA ALA A 123 9.82 -5.52 9.40
C ALA A 123 10.65 -6.64 8.74
N GLU A 124 10.93 -6.51 7.45
CA GLU A 124 11.73 -7.50 6.70
C GLU A 124 13.17 -7.57 7.20
N SER A 125 13.77 -6.45 7.64
CA SER A 125 15.11 -6.43 8.23
C SER A 125 15.19 -7.17 9.57
N MET A 126 14.05 -7.32 10.25
CA MET A 126 13.90 -8.09 11.50
C MET A 126 13.48 -9.54 11.25
N GLY A 127 13.36 -9.98 9.99
CA GLY A 127 12.98 -11.35 9.61
C GLY A 127 11.48 -11.59 9.53
N TYR A 128 10.64 -10.55 9.65
CA TYR A 128 9.20 -10.66 9.41
C TYR A 128 8.90 -10.64 7.92
N GLY A 129 7.81 -11.30 7.52
CA GLY A 129 7.25 -11.19 6.19
C GLY A 129 6.19 -10.10 6.13
N ALA A 130 6.01 -9.52 4.95
CA ALA A 130 5.04 -8.46 4.73
C ALA A 130 4.18 -8.67 3.48
N ASN A 131 2.96 -8.13 3.50
CA ASN A 131 2.07 -8.04 2.36
C ASN A 131 1.33 -6.70 2.34
N TYR A 132 1.26 -6.10 1.16
CA TYR A 132 0.45 -4.90 0.92
C TYR A 132 -0.97 -5.26 0.48
N PHE A 133 -1.96 -4.52 1.00
CA PHE A 133 -3.37 -4.67 0.69
C PHE A 133 -3.93 -3.41 0.01
N GLY A 134 -3.68 -3.27 -1.29
CA GLY A 134 -4.30 -2.21 -2.10
C GLY A 134 -5.76 -2.48 -2.45
N ASN A 135 -6.24 -3.70 -2.20
CA ASN A 135 -7.60 -4.14 -2.43
C ASN A 135 -8.61 -3.69 -1.35
N ILE A 136 -8.16 -2.99 -0.30
CA ILE A 136 -9.04 -2.22 0.58
C ILE A 136 -9.88 -1.21 -0.23
N HIS A 137 -9.38 -0.80 -1.39
CA HIS A 137 -10.10 0.08 -2.32
C HIS A 137 -11.19 -0.61 -3.15
N ASN A 138 -11.40 -1.92 -3.00
CA ASN A 138 -12.52 -2.59 -3.66
C ASN A 138 -13.88 -2.05 -3.17
N ASN A 139 -13.93 -1.50 -1.95
CA ASN A 139 -15.04 -0.72 -1.45
C ASN A 139 -14.54 0.32 -0.43
N THR A 140 -14.04 1.44 -0.93
CA THR A 140 -13.44 2.49 -0.10
C THR A 140 -14.43 3.08 0.92
N LYS A 141 -15.69 3.28 0.54
CA LYS A 141 -16.74 3.81 1.43
C LYS A 141 -16.95 2.89 2.64
N LYS A 142 -17.04 1.58 2.39
CA LYS A 142 -17.22 0.61 3.46
C LYS A 142 -15.99 0.54 4.40
N VAL A 143 -14.77 0.73 3.88
CA VAL A 143 -13.57 0.81 4.72
C VAL A 143 -13.59 2.07 5.59
N ILE A 144 -14.03 3.21 5.04
CA ILE A 144 -14.19 4.46 5.79
C ILE A 144 -15.18 4.27 6.95
N GLU A 145 -16.34 3.68 6.67
CA GLU A 145 -17.37 3.37 7.68
C GLU A 145 -16.85 2.38 8.73
N LEU A 146 -16.21 1.29 8.30
CA LEU A 146 -15.73 0.22 9.18
C LEU A 146 -14.66 0.70 10.17
N LEU A 147 -13.81 1.63 9.74
CA LEU A 147 -12.73 2.19 10.55
C LEU A 147 -13.11 3.50 11.23
N ASP A 148 -14.38 3.92 11.14
CA ASP A 148 -14.91 5.19 11.67
C ASP A 148 -14.01 6.39 11.29
N LEU A 149 -13.64 6.46 10.02
CA LEU A 149 -12.74 7.51 9.53
C LEU A 149 -13.47 8.86 9.47
N PRO A 150 -12.98 9.89 10.20
CA PRO A 150 -13.60 11.21 10.16
C PRO A 150 -13.39 11.88 8.78
N LYS A 151 -14.10 12.99 8.55
CA LYS A 151 -13.86 13.84 7.36
C LYS A 151 -12.38 14.22 7.27
N TYR A 152 -11.92 14.46 6.06
CA TYR A 152 -10.52 14.83 5.75
C TYR A 152 -9.50 13.72 6.06
N THR A 153 -9.95 12.48 6.16
CA THR A 153 -9.10 11.29 6.17
C THR A 153 -9.47 10.35 5.04
N PHE A 154 -8.51 9.51 4.59
CA PHE A 154 -8.75 8.59 3.47
C PHE A 154 -7.84 7.36 3.58
N PRO A 155 -8.33 6.13 3.39
CA PRO A 155 -7.50 4.94 3.42
C PRO A 155 -6.58 4.93 2.19
N VAL A 156 -5.29 4.62 2.39
CA VAL A 156 -4.28 4.57 1.32
C VAL A 156 -3.88 3.14 1.01
N VAL A 157 -3.40 2.41 2.00
CA VAL A 157 -2.95 1.03 1.83
C VAL A 157 -2.99 0.29 3.17
N GLY A 158 -3.33 -0.99 3.13
CA GLY A 158 -3.13 -1.90 4.25
C GLY A 158 -1.77 -2.59 4.16
N VAL A 159 -1.18 -2.92 5.30
CA VAL A 159 0.02 -3.75 5.42
C VAL A 159 -0.21 -4.80 6.49
N GLY A 160 -0.06 -6.07 6.12
CA GLY A 160 -0.03 -7.19 7.07
C GLY A 160 1.40 -7.67 7.26
N ILE A 161 1.80 -7.93 8.51
CA ILE A 161 3.10 -8.53 8.83
C ILE A 161 2.95 -9.71 9.80
N GLY A 162 3.93 -10.59 9.77
CA GLY A 162 4.02 -11.74 10.68
C GLY A 162 5.27 -12.59 10.42
N ILE A 163 5.44 -13.64 11.20
CA ILE A 163 6.53 -14.61 10.96
C ILE A 163 6.18 -15.40 9.69
N PRO A 164 7.04 -15.41 8.65
CA PRO A 164 6.76 -16.09 7.40
C PRO A 164 6.48 -17.59 7.60
N ASN A 165 5.44 -18.10 6.92
CA ASN A 165 5.14 -19.52 6.81
C ASN A 165 5.11 -19.99 5.35
N GLN A 166 5.83 -19.29 4.49
CA GLN A 166 6.04 -19.63 3.08
C GLN A 166 7.36 -19.04 2.58
N ASP A 167 7.93 -19.64 1.55
CA ASP A 167 9.13 -19.15 0.84
C ASP A 167 8.85 -18.99 -0.65
N PRO A 168 8.21 -17.89 -1.08
CA PRO A 168 7.91 -17.65 -2.49
C PRO A 168 9.17 -17.32 -3.27
N GLN A 169 9.16 -17.62 -4.57
CA GLN A 169 10.21 -17.20 -5.48
C GLN A 169 10.32 -15.67 -5.52
N LEU A 170 11.53 -15.17 -5.79
CA LEU A 170 11.73 -13.75 -6.06
C LEU A 170 11.03 -13.40 -7.37
N LYS A 171 10.05 -12.50 -7.28
CA LYS A 171 9.28 -12.11 -8.46
C LYS A 171 10.15 -11.30 -9.43
N PRO A 172 10.22 -11.66 -10.72
CA PRO A 172 10.94 -10.87 -11.72
C PRO A 172 10.45 -9.41 -11.75
N ARG A 173 11.35 -8.52 -12.04
CA ARG A 173 11.06 -7.10 -12.23
C ARG A 173 11.43 -6.69 -13.64
N MET A 174 10.63 -5.78 -14.19
CA MET A 174 10.93 -5.16 -15.48
C MET A 174 12.32 -4.51 -15.43
N PRO A 175 13.15 -4.68 -16.47
CA PRO A 175 14.46 -4.04 -16.54
C PRO A 175 14.42 -2.52 -16.34
N MET A 176 15.48 -1.97 -15.77
CA MET A 176 15.50 -0.55 -15.40
C MET A 176 15.49 0.39 -16.60
N GLU A 177 16.04 0.01 -17.74
CA GLU A 177 16.01 0.75 -19.00
C GLU A 177 14.60 1.05 -19.53
N LEU A 178 13.60 0.31 -19.04
CA LEU A 178 12.19 0.53 -19.36
C LEU A 178 11.46 1.43 -18.36
N LYS A 179 12.12 1.82 -17.27
CA LYS A 179 11.50 2.55 -16.16
C LYS A 179 12.31 3.75 -15.67
N MET A 180 13.60 3.78 -15.93
CA MET A 180 14.49 4.84 -15.49
C MET A 180 15.05 5.57 -16.71
N PHE A 181 14.79 6.85 -16.76
CA PHE A 181 15.20 7.72 -17.88
C PHE A 181 15.99 8.91 -17.34
N GLU A 182 16.93 9.41 -18.13
CA GLU A 182 17.71 10.60 -17.79
C GLU A 182 17.07 11.84 -18.44
N ASN A 183 16.89 12.89 -17.65
CA ASN A 183 16.43 14.23 -18.07
C ASN A 183 15.07 14.32 -18.78
N GLY A 184 14.43 13.20 -19.12
CA GLY A 184 13.14 13.23 -19.79
C GLY A 184 12.59 11.82 -20.04
N TYR A 185 11.29 11.73 -20.35
CA TYR A 185 10.64 10.45 -20.61
C TYR A 185 10.99 9.94 -22.01
N LYS A 186 11.44 8.68 -22.12
CA LYS A 186 11.70 8.00 -23.39
C LYS A 186 10.45 7.25 -23.86
N LYS A 187 9.99 7.54 -25.07
CA LYS A 187 8.99 6.73 -25.78
C LYS A 187 9.70 5.65 -26.60
N PHE A 188 9.07 4.49 -26.73
CA PHE A 188 9.54 3.38 -27.55
C PHE A 188 8.69 3.26 -28.82
N ASP A 189 9.28 2.94 -29.95
CA ASP A 189 8.56 2.73 -31.22
C ASP A 189 7.62 1.53 -31.14
N SER A 190 8.06 0.47 -30.45
CA SER A 190 7.24 -0.70 -30.09
C SER A 190 7.48 -1.06 -28.63
N TYR A 191 6.43 -0.95 -27.80
CA TYR A 191 6.50 -1.38 -26.40
C TYR A 191 6.49 -2.91 -26.26
N LEU A 192 5.88 -3.64 -27.19
CA LEU A 192 5.90 -5.10 -27.17
C LEU A 192 7.30 -5.65 -27.44
N ASP A 193 8.01 -5.05 -28.39
CA ASP A 193 9.40 -5.45 -28.67
C ASP A 193 10.31 -5.10 -27.50
N ALA A 194 10.10 -3.93 -26.88
CA ALA A 194 10.88 -3.48 -25.74
C ALA A 194 10.73 -4.37 -24.50
N ILE A 195 9.58 -5.01 -24.29
CA ILE A 195 9.33 -5.89 -23.12
C ILE A 195 9.44 -7.38 -23.43
N LYS A 196 9.81 -7.79 -24.63
CA LYS A 196 9.80 -9.17 -25.09
C LYS A 196 10.54 -10.11 -24.14
N ASP A 197 11.78 -9.79 -23.80
CA ASP A 197 12.60 -10.62 -22.91
C ASP A 197 11.99 -10.69 -21.48
N TYR A 198 11.37 -9.61 -21.02
CA TYR A 198 10.66 -9.60 -19.76
C TYR A 198 9.39 -10.46 -19.78
N ASP A 199 8.65 -10.47 -20.90
CA ASP A 199 7.50 -11.34 -21.10
C ASP A 199 7.90 -12.82 -21.03
N GLU A 200 9.03 -13.20 -21.63
CA GLU A 200 9.57 -14.56 -21.57
C GLU A 200 9.93 -14.96 -20.13
N VAL A 201 10.64 -14.07 -19.40
CA VAL A 201 10.99 -14.31 -17.99
C VAL A 201 9.74 -14.43 -17.11
N MET A 202 8.72 -13.61 -17.33
CA MET A 202 7.48 -13.68 -16.55
C MET A 202 6.75 -15.02 -16.70
N GLN A 203 6.81 -15.65 -17.84
CA GLN A 203 6.20 -16.97 -18.09
C GLN A 203 6.92 -18.12 -17.34
N THR A 204 8.12 -17.90 -16.84
CA THR A 204 8.84 -18.89 -16.02
C THR A 204 8.56 -18.75 -14.52
N TYR A 205 7.89 -17.66 -14.10
CA TYR A 205 7.58 -17.37 -12.70
C TYR A 205 6.27 -18.04 -12.27
N TYR A 206 6.27 -18.63 -11.07
CA TYR A 206 5.08 -19.19 -10.42
C TYR A 206 4.63 -18.32 -9.26
N ASP A 207 3.39 -17.81 -9.29
CA ASP A 207 2.80 -17.08 -8.19
C ASP A 207 2.07 -18.05 -7.25
N LEU A 208 2.45 -18.08 -5.97
CA LEU A 208 1.84 -18.96 -4.97
C LEU A 208 0.38 -18.61 -4.62
N ARG A 209 -0.17 -17.52 -5.17
CA ARG A 209 -1.61 -17.20 -5.02
C ARG A 209 -2.50 -18.23 -5.67
N ASP A 210 -2.09 -18.73 -6.83
CA ASP A 210 -2.78 -19.76 -7.60
C ASP A 210 -1.85 -20.98 -7.67
N ALA A 211 -1.88 -21.81 -6.63
CA ALA A 211 -1.00 -22.98 -6.51
C ALA A 211 -0.97 -23.76 -7.84
N ASN A 212 0.20 -23.80 -8.47
CA ASN A 212 0.54 -24.50 -9.71
C ASN A 212 0.19 -23.82 -11.05
N ASN A 213 -0.28 -22.59 -11.09
CA ASN A 213 -0.47 -21.90 -12.36
C ASN A 213 0.74 -21.04 -12.72
N ARG A 214 1.24 -21.21 -13.94
CA ARG A 214 2.21 -20.29 -14.56
C ARG A 214 1.59 -18.89 -14.63
N VAL A 215 2.38 -17.88 -14.37
CA VAL A 215 1.98 -16.51 -14.60
C VAL A 215 2.01 -16.22 -16.10
N ASP A 216 0.99 -15.55 -16.61
CA ASP A 216 0.99 -15.09 -18.01
C ASP A 216 2.14 -14.11 -18.28
N ALA A 217 2.51 -13.97 -19.56
CA ALA A 217 3.34 -12.86 -20.01
C ALA A 217 2.81 -11.51 -19.48
N PHE A 218 3.68 -10.59 -19.22
CA PHE A 218 3.27 -9.30 -18.65
C PHE A 218 2.32 -8.51 -19.55
N SER A 219 2.56 -8.54 -20.87
CA SER A 219 1.67 -7.97 -21.89
C SER A 219 0.25 -8.57 -21.81
N THR A 220 0.14 -9.89 -21.68
CA THR A 220 -1.14 -10.58 -21.50
C THR A 220 -1.84 -10.19 -20.20
N GLN A 221 -1.08 -10.02 -19.11
CA GLN A 221 -1.63 -9.54 -17.84
C GLN A 221 -2.22 -8.12 -17.95
N ILE A 222 -1.58 -7.23 -18.71
CA ILE A 222 -2.10 -5.88 -18.98
C ILE A 222 -3.46 -5.96 -19.65
N LEU A 223 -3.59 -6.74 -20.74
CA LEU A 223 -4.86 -6.90 -21.45
C LEU A 223 -5.97 -7.45 -20.54
N LYS A 224 -5.69 -8.49 -19.77
CA LYS A 224 -6.67 -9.06 -18.83
C LYS A 224 -7.14 -8.06 -17.77
N LYS A 225 -6.23 -7.21 -17.28
CA LYS A 225 -6.57 -6.20 -16.27
C LYS A 225 -7.33 -5.00 -16.82
N GLN A 226 -7.14 -4.64 -18.08
CA GLN A 226 -7.92 -3.56 -18.70
C GLN A 226 -9.41 -3.92 -18.90
N GLY A 227 -9.73 -5.20 -18.98
CA GLY A 227 -11.11 -5.69 -19.12
C GLY A 227 -11.85 -5.99 -17.83
N SER A 228 -11.19 -5.85 -16.67
CA SER A 228 -11.77 -6.20 -15.36
C SER A 228 -11.82 -5.00 -14.43
N ILE A 229 -12.97 -4.36 -14.30
CA ILE A 229 -13.22 -3.33 -13.28
C ILE A 229 -13.97 -4.00 -12.13
N ILE A 230 -13.43 -3.88 -10.91
CA ILE A 230 -14.19 -4.21 -9.70
C ILE A 230 -15.17 -3.08 -9.47
N SER A 231 -16.47 -3.34 -9.58
CA SER A 231 -17.56 -2.34 -9.68
C SER A 231 -17.50 -1.24 -8.61
N ASN A 232 -17.18 -1.60 -7.36
CA ASN A 232 -17.17 -0.61 -6.28
C ASN A 232 -15.90 0.27 -6.24
N ARG A 233 -14.87 -0.05 -7.03
CA ARG A 233 -13.69 0.82 -7.16
C ARG A 233 -13.98 2.11 -7.92
N GLU A 234 -14.97 2.13 -8.78
CA GLU A 234 -15.42 3.34 -9.48
C GLU A 234 -15.95 4.39 -8.50
N GLU A 235 -16.42 3.98 -7.32
CA GLU A 235 -16.90 4.89 -6.28
C GLU A 235 -15.78 5.56 -5.47
N MET A 236 -14.51 5.24 -5.71
CA MET A 236 -13.38 5.79 -4.95
C MET A 236 -13.33 7.32 -5.04
N TYR A 237 -13.59 7.87 -6.22
CA TYR A 237 -13.65 9.32 -6.41
C TYR A 237 -14.78 9.95 -5.58
N GLN A 238 -15.97 9.32 -5.58
CA GLN A 238 -17.08 9.81 -4.76
C GLN A 238 -16.76 9.69 -3.26
N ALA A 239 -16.08 8.64 -2.82
CA ALA A 239 -15.60 8.51 -1.44
C ALA A 239 -14.63 9.64 -1.06
N PHE A 240 -13.73 10.03 -1.96
CA PHE A 240 -12.85 11.19 -1.79
C PHE A 240 -13.65 12.49 -1.62
N VAL A 241 -14.65 12.74 -2.49
CA VAL A 241 -15.52 13.92 -2.40
C VAL A 241 -16.33 13.89 -1.10
N ASP A 242 -16.92 12.74 -0.77
CA ASP A 242 -17.74 12.56 0.43
C ASP A 242 -16.90 12.78 1.71
N GLN A 243 -15.61 12.52 1.71
CA GLN A 243 -14.71 12.84 2.81
C GLN A 243 -14.40 14.35 2.94
N GLY A 244 -14.89 15.17 2.03
CA GLY A 244 -14.84 16.63 2.14
C GLY A 244 -13.55 17.27 1.68
N PHE A 245 -12.70 16.54 0.95
CA PHE A 245 -11.52 17.14 0.31
C PHE A 245 -11.93 18.11 -0.80
N ILE A 246 -11.24 19.24 -0.89
CA ILE A 246 -11.52 20.28 -1.86
C ILE A 246 -10.61 20.10 -3.06
N ILE A 247 -11.23 19.99 -4.24
CA ILE A 247 -10.53 20.15 -5.52
C ILE A 247 -10.61 21.64 -5.88
N ASN A 248 -9.53 22.37 -5.65
CA ASN A 248 -9.45 23.76 -6.11
C ASN A 248 -9.52 23.75 -7.64
N LYS A 249 -10.48 24.51 -8.18
CA LYS A 249 -10.55 24.82 -9.61
C LYS A 249 -9.53 25.86 -9.98
#